data_b0d34da503738db671d22f88453cc0d5
#
_entry.id   b0d34da503738db671d22f88453cc0d5
#
_cell.length_a   1.000
_cell.length_b   1.000
_cell.length_c   1.000
_cell.angle_alpha   90.00
_cell.angle_beta   90.00
_cell.angle_gamma   90.00
#
_symmetry.space_group_name_H-M   'P 1'
#
loop_
_entity.id
_entity.type
_entity.pdbx_description
1 polymer ?
#
loop_
_entity_poly.entity_id
_entity_poly.type
_entity_poly.pdbx_seq_one_letter_code
_entity_poly.pdbx_strand_id
1 'polypeptide(L)'
;MVKQSGNLLVVDDNKAVLEAVRLLLRPFFTEVVTLNSPVTLPEQLRAKAWRVVLLDMNFKAGINSGGEGLYWLHRIKEICPELPVVLFTAYADIDLAVRGIKEGAADFVVKPYENQKLVDTLLAAAEAKSAGKTVALKPSSRSTHTMYWGESPAMQSLRQLVEKVAKTEANVLITGENGTGKELLARAIHAGSTHSDKALVTVDMGALTESLFESELFGHVKGAFTDAHADRTGKFVAANGSTLFLDEIGNLPYHLQAKLLTALQSRSVTPVGGNHPIPIQVRLITATNRDLQKMVAEGSFREDLLYRINTIHLHLPALRERKEDIVPLALRFMAHFSEHYEKPLPRLSEAAARRLQELPWAGNIRELEHVIEKAIILNEADELTEEFLPVPASIAPASTLHEEQTITLEAMEIQLIRRTIRQCEGNLSAVAAQLGITRQTLYNKMKRYGL
;
A
#
# COMPACT_ATOMS: atom_id res chain seq x y z
N MET A 1 29.77 -3.86 25.13
CA MET A 1 28.75 -3.11 25.91
C MET A 1 28.00 -2.22 24.95
N VAL A 2 26.73 -2.50 24.74
CA VAL A 2 25.86 -1.66 23.89
C VAL A 2 25.71 -0.29 24.55
N LYS A 3 26.06 0.78 23.84
CA LYS A 3 26.00 2.15 24.34
C LYS A 3 24.52 2.51 24.52
N GLN A 4 24.04 2.70 25.74
CA GLN A 4 22.62 3.03 26.01
C GLN A 4 22.28 4.42 25.47
N SER A 5 21.21 4.52 24.70
CA SER A 5 20.84 5.71 23.89
C SER A 5 19.99 6.77 24.63
N GLY A 6 20.08 6.88 25.96
CA GLY A 6 19.31 7.86 26.75
C GLY A 6 17.90 7.38 27.12
N ASN A 7 16.97 8.31 27.45
CA ASN A 7 15.64 7.96 27.97
C ASN A 7 14.61 7.84 26.85
N LEU A 8 13.82 6.77 26.88
CA LEU A 8 12.69 6.53 25.98
C LEU A 8 11.37 6.67 26.72
N LEU A 9 10.42 7.38 26.12
CA LEU A 9 9.05 7.47 26.59
C LEU A 9 8.12 6.68 25.64
N VAL A 10 7.36 5.75 26.18
CA VAL A 10 6.39 4.91 25.44
C VAL A 10 4.98 5.26 25.91
N VAL A 11 4.10 5.57 24.98
CA VAL A 11 2.69 5.95 25.27
C VAL A 11 1.78 5.05 24.46
N ASP A 12 1.01 4.18 25.13
CA ASP A 12 0.09 3.21 24.53
C ASP A 12 -0.97 2.85 25.56
N ASP A 13 -2.24 2.73 25.22
CA ASP A 13 -3.31 2.38 26.17
C ASP A 13 -3.32 0.89 26.54
N ASN A 14 -2.67 0.05 25.75
CA ASN A 14 -2.58 -1.39 25.98
C ASN A 14 -1.41 -1.74 26.91
N LYS A 15 -1.72 -2.12 28.13
CA LYS A 15 -0.73 -2.49 29.16
C LYS A 15 0.16 -3.66 28.76
N ALA A 16 -0.35 -4.63 28.01
CA ALA A 16 0.44 -5.78 27.55
C ALA A 16 1.50 -5.34 26.51
N VAL A 17 1.16 -4.41 25.62
CA VAL A 17 2.08 -3.81 24.67
C VAL A 17 3.16 -3.01 25.43
N LEU A 18 2.76 -2.19 26.39
CA LEU A 18 3.70 -1.39 27.21
C LEU A 18 4.75 -2.29 27.92
N GLU A 19 4.31 -3.39 28.53
CA GLU A 19 5.24 -4.31 29.21
C GLU A 19 6.15 -5.05 28.21
N ALA A 20 5.63 -5.53 27.09
CA ALA A 20 6.41 -6.19 26.05
C ALA A 20 7.49 -5.26 25.48
N VAL A 21 7.09 -4.04 25.09
CA VAL A 21 8.00 -3.01 24.55
C VAL A 21 9.04 -2.58 25.59
N ARG A 22 8.65 -2.44 26.86
CA ARG A 22 9.56 -2.09 27.95
C ARG A 22 10.64 -3.16 28.17
N LEU A 23 10.25 -4.45 28.17
CA LEU A 23 11.21 -5.56 28.30
C LEU A 23 12.16 -5.63 27.11
N LEU A 24 11.66 -5.45 25.90
CA LEU A 24 12.43 -5.48 24.66
C LEU A 24 13.47 -4.34 24.61
N LEU A 25 13.09 -3.12 25.00
CA LEU A 25 13.91 -1.91 24.80
C LEU A 25 14.82 -1.58 25.98
N ARG A 26 14.63 -2.20 27.14
CA ARG A 26 15.46 -2.00 28.35
C ARG A 26 16.98 -2.20 28.12
N PRO A 27 17.46 -3.13 27.27
CA PRO A 27 18.90 -3.28 26.99
C PRO A 27 19.50 -2.11 26.21
N PHE A 28 18.69 -1.37 25.44
CA PHE A 28 19.13 -0.37 24.46
C PHE A 28 19.04 1.08 24.98
N PHE A 29 18.17 1.34 25.96
CA PHE A 29 17.95 2.67 26.52
C PHE A 29 18.32 2.74 28.01
N THR A 30 18.74 3.92 28.48
CA THR A 30 19.12 4.14 29.87
C THR A 30 17.91 3.98 30.79
N GLU A 31 16.76 4.50 30.38
CA GLU A 31 15.48 4.38 31.07
C GLU A 31 14.36 4.25 30.05
N VAL A 32 13.42 3.34 30.28
CA VAL A 32 12.18 3.19 29.48
C VAL A 32 11.00 3.46 30.39
N VAL A 33 10.36 4.60 30.18
CA VAL A 33 9.14 5.00 30.93
C VAL A 33 7.93 4.74 30.07
N THR A 34 6.91 4.13 30.65
CA THR A 34 5.66 3.77 29.97
C THR A 34 4.47 4.53 30.53
N LEU A 35 3.61 5.07 29.66
CA LEU A 35 2.38 5.75 30.02
C LEU A 35 1.19 5.02 29.35
N ASN A 36 0.20 4.66 30.18
CA ASN A 36 -1.04 4.05 29.68
C ASN A 36 -2.11 5.08 29.24
N SER A 37 -1.80 6.35 29.36
CA SER A 37 -2.64 7.46 28.92
C SER A 37 -1.78 8.65 28.54
N PRO A 38 -2.08 9.36 27.48
CA PRO A 38 -1.31 10.52 27.06
C PRO A 38 -1.59 11.79 27.87
N VAL A 39 -2.57 11.77 28.79
CA VAL A 39 -2.99 12.95 29.58
C VAL A 39 -1.84 13.55 30.39
N THR A 40 -0.97 12.71 30.98
CA THR A 40 0.19 13.13 31.79
C THR A 40 1.45 13.39 30.95
N LEU A 41 1.37 13.22 29.63
CA LEU A 41 2.49 13.42 28.70
C LEU A 41 3.16 14.80 28.82
N PRO A 42 2.42 15.95 28.89
CA PRO A 42 3.05 17.26 29.01
C PRO A 42 3.87 17.46 30.29
N GLU A 43 3.47 16.82 31.38
CA GLU A 43 4.22 16.85 32.64
C GLU A 43 5.50 16.05 32.56
N GLN A 44 5.42 14.85 31.97
CA GLN A 44 6.57 13.99 31.78
C GLN A 44 7.61 14.60 30.82
N LEU A 45 7.17 15.27 29.76
CA LEU A 45 8.06 15.94 28.82
C LEU A 45 8.87 17.08 29.48
N ARG A 46 8.30 17.76 30.48
CA ARG A 46 8.97 18.81 31.22
C ARG A 46 9.84 18.32 32.39
N ALA A 47 9.51 17.14 32.91
CA ALA A 47 10.18 16.60 34.11
C ALA A 47 11.56 16.00 33.81
N LYS A 48 11.79 15.47 32.60
CA LYS A 48 13.01 14.77 32.19
C LYS A 48 13.42 15.10 30.76
N ALA A 49 14.70 14.93 30.45
CA ALA A 49 15.20 14.98 29.08
C ALA A 49 14.95 13.62 28.39
N TRP A 50 14.18 13.67 27.32
CA TRP A 50 13.84 12.49 26.51
C TRP A 50 14.70 12.44 25.23
N ARG A 51 15.04 11.23 24.82
CA ARG A 51 15.82 11.00 23.59
C ARG A 51 14.90 10.74 22.40
N VAL A 52 13.85 9.95 22.60
CA VAL A 52 12.83 9.61 21.62
C VAL A 52 11.51 9.28 22.33
N VAL A 53 10.40 9.47 21.65
CA VAL A 53 9.05 9.08 22.11
C VAL A 53 8.50 8.04 21.13
N LEU A 54 7.94 6.93 21.64
CA LEU A 54 7.10 6.00 20.90
C LEU A 54 5.65 6.30 21.28
N LEU A 55 4.82 6.71 20.32
CA LEU A 55 3.47 7.23 20.53
C LEU A 55 2.45 6.40 19.77
N ASP A 56 1.51 5.78 20.48
CA ASP A 56 0.37 5.11 19.84
C ASP A 56 -0.55 6.11 19.14
N MET A 57 -1.15 5.68 18.04
CA MET A 57 -2.05 6.52 17.24
C MET A 57 -3.49 6.51 17.75
N ASN A 58 -3.91 5.48 18.53
CA ASN A 58 -5.27 5.28 18.99
C ASN A 58 -5.30 4.95 20.48
N PHE A 59 -5.94 5.80 21.32
CA PHE A 59 -6.00 5.67 22.77
C PHE A 59 -7.38 5.23 23.32
N LYS A 60 -8.38 4.97 22.46
CA LYS A 60 -9.70 4.48 22.88
C LYS A 60 -10.08 3.23 22.11
N ALA A 61 -10.23 2.13 22.81
CA ALA A 61 -10.74 0.88 22.25
C ALA A 61 -12.15 1.11 21.65
N GLY A 62 -12.26 1.08 20.32
CA GLY A 62 -13.54 1.12 19.60
C GLY A 62 -13.77 2.30 18.66
N ILE A 63 -12.93 3.33 18.65
CA ILE A 63 -13.03 4.46 17.71
C ILE A 63 -11.67 4.61 17.00
N ASN A 64 -11.49 3.94 15.88
CA ASN A 64 -10.29 4.05 15.03
C ASN A 64 -10.30 5.37 14.24
N SER A 65 -10.21 6.52 14.91
CA SER A 65 -10.14 7.82 14.23
C SER A 65 -8.72 8.33 13.95
N GLY A 66 -7.70 7.74 14.62
CA GLY A 66 -6.28 8.14 14.50
C GLY A 66 -5.97 9.62 14.80
N GLY A 67 -7.00 10.44 14.99
CA GLY A 67 -6.87 11.87 15.27
C GLY A 67 -6.24 12.17 16.61
N GLU A 68 -6.34 11.26 17.58
CA GLU A 68 -5.76 11.45 18.91
C GLU A 68 -4.22 11.39 18.88
N GLY A 69 -3.64 10.44 18.14
CA GLY A 69 -2.19 10.34 17.98
C GLY A 69 -1.57 11.55 17.31
N LEU A 70 -2.21 12.10 16.27
CA LEU A 70 -1.78 13.33 15.61
C LEU A 70 -1.90 14.54 16.52
N TYR A 71 -2.98 14.65 17.29
CA TYR A 71 -3.13 15.71 18.30
C TYR A 71 -1.99 15.68 19.30
N TRP A 72 -1.64 14.50 19.83
CA TRP A 72 -0.55 14.36 20.79
C TRP A 72 0.83 14.56 20.16
N LEU A 73 1.03 14.18 18.89
CA LEU A 73 2.23 14.50 18.14
C LEU A 73 2.45 16.02 18.08
N HIS A 74 1.42 16.79 17.69
CA HIS A 74 1.50 18.25 17.68
C HIS A 74 1.83 18.80 19.07
N ARG A 75 1.16 18.27 20.11
CA ARG A 75 1.39 18.71 21.48
C ARG A 75 2.80 18.44 21.97
N ILE A 76 3.40 17.31 21.59
CA ILE A 76 4.81 17.00 21.86
C ILE A 76 5.71 18.01 21.14
N LYS A 77 5.42 18.30 19.87
CA LYS A 77 6.21 19.23 19.06
C LYS A 77 6.11 20.69 19.51
N GLU A 78 4.97 21.10 20.07
CA GLU A 78 4.83 22.41 20.71
C GLU A 78 5.72 22.55 21.97
N ILE A 79 5.82 21.49 22.78
CA ILE A 79 6.58 21.52 24.04
C ILE A 79 8.08 21.28 23.78
N CYS A 80 8.39 20.33 22.89
CA CYS A 80 9.75 19.90 22.56
C CYS A 80 9.90 19.74 21.04
N PRO A 81 10.10 20.82 20.26
CA PRO A 81 10.14 20.78 18.79
C PRO A 81 11.14 19.77 18.20
N GLU A 82 12.32 19.66 18.84
CA GLU A 82 13.42 18.81 18.39
C GLU A 82 13.33 17.35 18.89
N LEU A 83 12.31 17.00 19.66
CA LEU A 83 12.19 15.64 20.21
C LEU A 83 11.67 14.69 19.12
N PRO A 84 12.43 13.65 18.74
CA PRO A 84 11.97 12.66 17.80
C PRO A 84 10.78 11.89 18.33
N VAL A 85 9.73 11.75 17.51
CA VAL A 85 8.53 10.96 17.81
C VAL A 85 8.40 9.89 16.76
N VAL A 86 8.35 8.63 17.18
CA VAL A 86 8.04 7.48 16.34
C VAL A 86 6.59 7.09 16.60
N LEU A 87 5.79 7.00 15.55
CA LEU A 87 4.38 6.63 15.65
C LEU A 87 4.22 5.12 15.71
N PHE A 88 3.28 4.64 16.50
CA PHE A 88 2.99 3.22 16.67
C PHE A 88 1.54 2.97 16.24
N THR A 89 1.33 2.26 15.12
CA THR A 89 0.03 2.25 14.43
C THR A 89 -0.42 0.84 14.08
N ALA A 90 -1.73 0.62 13.98
CA ALA A 90 -2.28 -0.61 13.43
C ALA A 90 -2.20 -0.63 11.90
N TYR A 91 -2.26 -1.81 11.28
CA TYR A 91 -2.15 -1.98 9.83
C TYR A 91 -3.20 -1.18 9.02
N ALA A 92 -4.34 -0.90 9.62
CA ALA A 92 -5.42 -0.11 9.01
C ALA A 92 -5.16 1.42 8.97
N ASP A 93 -4.13 1.92 9.67
CA ASP A 93 -3.92 3.35 9.91
C ASP A 93 -2.61 3.88 9.27
N ILE A 94 -2.09 3.20 8.23
CA ILE A 94 -0.84 3.59 7.55
C ILE A 94 -0.93 5.00 6.95
N ASP A 95 -2.07 5.40 6.42
CA ASP A 95 -2.27 6.76 5.89
C ASP A 95 -2.14 7.83 6.97
N LEU A 96 -2.58 7.54 8.19
CA LEU A 96 -2.41 8.39 9.36
C LEU A 96 -0.95 8.47 9.79
N ALA A 97 -0.20 7.37 9.70
CA ALA A 97 1.23 7.36 9.98
C ALA A 97 2.00 8.22 8.96
N VAL A 98 1.70 8.10 7.66
CA VAL A 98 2.27 8.95 6.61
C VAL A 98 1.94 10.43 6.82
N ARG A 99 0.71 10.72 7.27
CA ARG A 99 0.31 12.07 7.66
C ARG A 99 1.10 12.56 8.87
N GLY A 100 1.30 11.72 9.88
CA GLY A 100 2.12 12.04 11.05
C GLY A 100 3.57 12.38 10.71
N ILE A 101 4.17 11.69 9.73
CA ILE A 101 5.50 12.05 9.20
C ILE A 101 5.51 13.47 8.62
N LYS A 102 4.50 13.84 7.82
CA LYS A 102 4.36 15.21 7.27
C LYS A 102 4.16 16.27 8.36
N GLU A 103 3.57 15.89 9.48
CA GLU A 103 3.32 16.74 10.65
C GLU A 103 4.47 16.71 11.68
N GLY A 104 5.61 16.08 11.31
CA GLY A 104 6.87 16.17 12.04
C GLY A 104 7.21 14.95 12.90
N ALA A 105 6.55 13.80 12.74
CA ALA A 105 7.05 12.56 13.30
C ALA A 105 8.35 12.16 12.61
N ALA A 106 9.25 11.48 13.35
CA ALA A 106 10.54 11.03 12.83
C ALA A 106 10.37 9.77 11.98
N ASP A 107 9.49 8.84 12.40
CA ASP A 107 9.21 7.58 11.71
C ASP A 107 7.92 6.94 12.26
N PHE A 108 7.54 5.76 11.73
CA PHE A 108 6.44 4.97 12.25
C PHE A 108 6.74 3.46 12.24
N VAL A 109 6.07 2.71 13.13
CA VAL A 109 6.12 1.24 13.20
C VAL A 109 4.71 0.69 13.21
N VAL A 110 4.44 -0.33 12.38
CA VAL A 110 3.11 -0.95 12.24
C VAL A 110 2.96 -2.14 13.20
N LYS A 111 1.82 -2.26 13.87
CA LYS A 111 1.41 -3.41 14.69
C LYS A 111 0.70 -4.47 13.81
N PRO A 112 1.04 -5.78 13.88
CA PRO A 112 2.10 -6.38 14.67
C PRO A 112 3.51 -6.06 14.12
N TYR A 113 4.48 -5.91 15.01
CA TYR A 113 5.83 -5.47 14.68
C TYR A 113 6.86 -6.59 14.88
N GLU A 114 7.93 -6.53 14.10
CA GLU A 114 9.14 -7.30 14.34
C GLU A 114 10.01 -6.61 15.38
N ASN A 115 10.47 -7.37 16.37
CA ASN A 115 11.24 -6.84 17.50
C ASN A 115 12.48 -6.06 17.04
N GLN A 116 13.22 -6.59 16.06
CA GLN A 116 14.42 -5.96 15.55
C GLN A 116 14.11 -4.63 14.87
N LYS A 117 13.09 -4.59 14.02
CA LYS A 117 12.67 -3.39 13.31
C LYS A 117 12.25 -2.26 14.27
N LEU A 118 11.52 -2.58 15.35
CA LEU A 118 11.15 -1.59 16.36
C LEU A 118 12.39 -1.01 17.05
N VAL A 119 13.37 -1.88 17.42
CA VAL A 119 14.63 -1.46 18.04
C VAL A 119 15.40 -0.53 17.10
N ASP A 120 15.61 -0.93 15.85
CA ASP A 120 16.41 -0.19 14.87
C ASP A 120 15.79 1.17 14.55
N THR A 121 14.46 1.24 14.36
CA THR A 121 13.75 2.49 14.13
C THR A 121 13.90 3.47 15.28
N LEU A 122 13.78 3.01 16.54
CA LEU A 122 13.92 3.86 17.72
C LEU A 122 15.35 4.32 17.96
N LEU A 123 16.33 3.48 17.69
CA LEU A 123 17.76 3.84 17.80
C LEU A 123 18.13 4.87 16.72
N ALA A 124 17.73 4.66 15.48
CA ALA A 124 17.94 5.61 14.39
C ALA A 124 17.34 7.00 14.70
N ALA A 125 16.07 7.03 15.18
CA ALA A 125 15.43 8.26 15.61
C ALA A 125 16.15 8.93 16.78
N ALA A 126 16.65 8.15 17.75
CA ALA A 126 17.41 8.66 18.89
C ALA A 126 18.79 9.24 18.50
N GLU A 127 19.47 8.68 17.48
CA GLU A 127 20.78 9.15 17.01
C GLU A 127 20.69 10.42 16.16
N ALA A 128 19.63 10.63 15.42
CA ALA A 128 19.40 11.82 14.59
C ALA A 128 19.50 13.14 15.39
N LYS A 129 19.17 13.12 16.69
CA LYS A 129 19.27 14.29 17.60
C LYS A 129 20.72 14.64 17.98
N SER A 130 21.71 13.72 17.87
CA SER A 130 23.10 14.01 18.30
C SER A 130 23.93 14.75 17.25
N ALA A 131 23.45 14.84 16.02
CA ALA A 131 24.21 15.37 14.89
C ALA A 131 23.91 16.84 14.54
N GLY A 132 23.07 17.58 15.27
CA GLY A 132 22.88 19.03 15.10
C GLY A 132 22.61 19.50 13.64
N LYS A 133 22.20 18.59 12.77
CA LYS A 133 21.84 18.87 11.39
C LYS A 133 20.38 18.53 11.22
N THR A 134 19.55 19.52 10.95
CA THR A 134 18.40 19.33 10.09
C THR A 134 18.87 18.43 8.94
N VAL A 135 18.58 17.16 9.06
CA VAL A 135 18.61 16.27 7.90
C VAL A 135 17.42 16.73 7.08
N ALA A 136 17.65 17.76 6.27
CA ALA A 136 16.97 17.81 5.01
C ALA A 136 17.17 16.41 4.46
N LEU A 137 16.08 15.64 4.39
CA LEU A 137 16.02 14.39 3.67
C LEU A 137 16.69 14.68 2.32
N LYS A 138 18.00 14.37 2.22
CA LYS A 138 18.57 14.05 0.93
C LYS A 138 17.70 12.89 0.48
N PRO A 139 17.04 12.98 -0.67
CA PRO A 139 16.41 11.83 -1.26
C PRO A 139 17.52 10.80 -1.49
N SER A 140 17.73 9.95 -0.49
CA SER A 140 18.54 8.75 -0.63
C SER A 140 17.75 7.82 -1.52
N SER A 141 18.39 7.41 -2.58
CA SER A 141 17.91 6.55 -3.66
C SER A 141 16.93 7.18 -4.65
N ARG A 142 17.48 7.90 -5.61
CA ARG A 142 16.85 8.34 -6.87
C ARG A 142 16.46 7.18 -7.80
N SER A 143 16.22 5.94 -7.36
CA SER A 143 16.13 4.85 -8.33
C SER A 143 14.80 4.10 -8.42
N THR A 144 13.93 4.12 -7.42
CA THR A 144 12.67 3.35 -7.49
C THR A 144 11.43 4.14 -7.92
N HIS A 145 11.45 5.48 -7.81
CA HIS A 145 10.30 6.34 -8.16
C HIS A 145 10.32 6.89 -9.59
N THR A 146 11.32 6.55 -10.40
CA THR A 146 11.37 6.97 -11.81
C THR A 146 10.87 5.86 -12.71
N MET A 147 9.99 6.22 -13.68
CA MET A 147 9.47 5.29 -14.68
C MET A 147 10.62 4.61 -15.42
N TYR A 148 10.63 3.27 -15.37
CA TYR A 148 11.50 2.47 -16.23
C TYR A 148 10.81 2.26 -17.57
N TRP A 149 11.39 2.81 -18.64
CA TRP A 149 10.76 2.76 -19.96
C TRP A 149 10.98 1.46 -20.71
N GLY A 150 11.90 0.62 -20.26
CA GLY A 150 12.21 -0.65 -20.91
C GLY A 150 12.77 -0.51 -22.32
N GLU A 151 13.02 -1.65 -22.93
CA GLU A 151 13.53 -1.76 -24.31
C GLU A 151 12.47 -2.34 -25.27
N SER A 152 11.36 -2.84 -24.74
CA SER A 152 10.29 -3.41 -25.55
C SER A 152 9.67 -2.37 -26.49
N PRO A 153 9.31 -2.76 -27.74
CA PRO A 153 8.71 -1.85 -28.73
C PRO A 153 7.45 -1.16 -28.21
N ALA A 154 6.64 -1.86 -27.42
CA ALA A 154 5.42 -1.32 -26.83
C ALA A 154 5.73 -0.18 -25.87
N MET A 155 6.73 -0.33 -24.99
CA MET A 155 7.13 0.71 -24.03
C MET A 155 7.83 1.88 -24.71
N GLN A 156 8.61 1.64 -25.76
CA GLN A 156 9.25 2.73 -26.54
C GLN A 156 8.20 3.56 -27.29
N SER A 157 7.17 2.93 -27.87
CA SER A 157 6.05 3.64 -28.49
C SER A 157 5.25 4.45 -27.49
N LEU A 158 4.98 3.87 -26.32
CA LEU A 158 4.31 4.56 -25.21
C LEU A 158 5.11 5.78 -24.74
N ARG A 159 6.44 5.65 -24.59
CA ARG A 159 7.33 6.73 -24.21
C ARG A 159 7.24 7.92 -25.17
N GLN A 160 7.34 7.64 -26.48
CA GLN A 160 7.23 8.70 -27.51
C GLN A 160 5.87 9.43 -27.46
N LEU A 161 4.78 8.68 -27.19
CA LEU A 161 3.45 9.27 -27.03
C LEU A 161 3.38 10.13 -25.77
N VAL A 162 3.92 9.65 -24.65
CA VAL A 162 3.99 10.39 -23.38
C VAL A 162 4.78 11.71 -23.53
N GLU A 163 5.92 11.70 -24.23
CA GLU A 163 6.73 12.91 -24.45
C GLU A 163 5.97 14.00 -25.21
N LYS A 164 5.05 13.61 -26.11
CA LYS A 164 4.16 14.54 -26.84
C LYS A 164 3.02 15.03 -25.95
N VAL A 165 2.34 14.09 -25.27
CA VAL A 165 1.15 14.35 -24.44
C VAL A 165 1.51 15.16 -23.18
N ALA A 166 2.67 14.93 -22.59
CA ALA A 166 3.12 15.61 -21.38
C ALA A 166 3.08 17.14 -21.51
N LYS A 167 3.42 17.68 -22.67
CA LYS A 167 3.46 19.12 -22.97
C LYS A 167 2.08 19.76 -23.21
N THR A 168 1.00 19.00 -23.15
CA THR A 168 -0.37 19.48 -23.40
C THR A 168 -1.18 19.52 -22.11
N GLU A 169 -2.28 20.29 -22.15
CA GLU A 169 -3.28 20.34 -21.05
C GLU A 169 -4.41 19.29 -21.21
N ALA A 170 -4.27 18.37 -22.16
CA ALA A 170 -5.28 17.35 -22.42
C ALA A 170 -5.43 16.41 -21.22
N ASN A 171 -6.68 16.01 -20.95
CA ASN A 171 -6.95 14.94 -19.99
C ASN A 171 -6.39 13.61 -20.50
N VAL A 172 -5.86 12.81 -19.61
CA VAL A 172 -5.25 11.52 -19.93
C VAL A 172 -5.93 10.41 -19.15
N LEU A 173 -6.35 9.37 -19.86
CA LEU A 173 -6.79 8.11 -19.26
C LEU A 173 -5.71 7.05 -19.44
N ILE A 174 -5.23 6.50 -18.34
CA ILE A 174 -4.26 5.40 -18.30
C ILE A 174 -5.02 4.12 -17.99
N THR A 175 -4.92 3.11 -18.85
CA THR A 175 -5.46 1.77 -18.59
C THR A 175 -4.33 0.76 -18.50
N GLY A 176 -4.55 -0.31 -17.75
CA GLY A 176 -3.61 -1.41 -17.59
C GLY A 176 -3.89 -2.20 -16.33
N GLU A 177 -3.38 -3.42 -16.28
CA GLU A 177 -3.57 -4.31 -15.14
C GLU A 177 -2.97 -3.75 -13.85
N ASN A 178 -3.36 -4.35 -12.70
CA ASN A 178 -2.76 -4.00 -11.43
C ASN A 178 -1.26 -4.31 -11.40
N GLY A 179 -0.48 -3.41 -10.79
CA GLY A 179 0.97 -3.60 -10.67
C GLY A 179 1.78 -3.32 -11.93
N THR A 180 1.20 -2.80 -13.02
CA THR A 180 1.92 -2.46 -14.26
C THR A 180 2.74 -1.18 -14.17
N GLY A 181 2.45 -0.28 -13.18
CA GLY A 181 3.15 0.99 -12.99
C GLY A 181 2.36 2.21 -13.45
N LYS A 182 1.02 2.19 -13.45
CA LYS A 182 0.14 3.31 -13.86
C LYS A 182 0.46 4.60 -13.12
N GLU A 183 0.73 4.53 -11.82
CA GLU A 183 1.10 5.72 -11.03
C GLU A 183 2.46 6.30 -11.47
N LEU A 184 3.46 5.45 -11.74
CA LEU A 184 4.77 5.92 -12.24
C LEU A 184 4.64 6.59 -13.60
N LEU A 185 3.74 6.08 -14.46
CA LEU A 185 3.42 6.70 -15.74
C LEU A 185 2.77 8.08 -15.57
N ALA A 186 1.81 8.22 -14.65
CA ALA A 186 1.19 9.51 -14.33
C ALA A 186 2.22 10.52 -13.80
N ARG A 187 3.14 10.10 -12.93
CA ARG A 187 4.26 10.90 -12.45
C ARG A 187 5.20 11.32 -13.57
N ALA A 188 5.51 10.42 -14.51
CA ALA A 188 6.34 10.73 -15.67
C ALA A 188 5.68 11.76 -16.61
N ILE A 189 4.36 11.65 -16.83
CA ILE A 189 3.58 12.64 -17.60
C ILE A 189 3.61 14.02 -16.93
N HIS A 190 3.41 14.06 -15.61
CA HIS A 190 3.46 15.31 -14.83
C HIS A 190 4.86 15.92 -14.85
N ALA A 191 5.91 15.12 -14.65
CA ALA A 191 7.30 15.60 -14.68
C ALA A 191 7.73 16.20 -16.03
N GLY A 192 7.13 15.74 -17.14
CA GLY A 192 7.33 16.29 -18.48
C GLY A 192 6.38 17.44 -18.84
N SER A 193 5.51 17.89 -17.93
CA SER A 193 4.50 18.91 -18.18
C SER A 193 4.96 20.33 -17.87
N THR A 194 4.15 21.31 -18.25
CA THR A 194 4.31 22.73 -17.90
C THR A 194 4.12 23.01 -16.40
N HIS A 195 3.59 22.03 -15.65
CA HIS A 195 3.33 22.11 -14.21
C HIS A 195 4.33 21.30 -13.37
N SER A 196 5.45 20.88 -13.95
CA SER A 196 6.46 20.03 -13.31
C SER A 196 7.12 20.64 -12.06
N ASP A 197 7.04 21.97 -11.92
CA ASP A 197 7.49 22.73 -10.75
C ASP A 197 6.54 22.63 -9.54
N LYS A 198 5.31 22.19 -9.76
CA LYS A 198 4.29 22.03 -8.73
C LYS A 198 4.11 20.57 -8.31
N ALA A 199 3.51 20.35 -7.16
CA ALA A 199 3.24 19.00 -6.70
C ALA A 199 2.12 18.33 -7.51
N LEU A 200 2.33 17.07 -7.90
CA LEU A 200 1.26 16.20 -8.38
C LEU A 200 0.34 15.84 -7.20
N VAL A 201 -0.94 16.23 -7.29
CA VAL A 201 -1.92 15.83 -6.27
C VAL A 201 -2.51 14.48 -6.67
N THR A 202 -2.35 13.48 -5.81
CA THR A 202 -2.83 12.12 -6.08
C THR A 202 -3.99 11.76 -5.17
N VAL A 203 -4.96 11.02 -5.71
CA VAL A 203 -6.08 10.43 -4.97
C VAL A 203 -6.26 8.99 -5.44
N ASP A 204 -6.13 8.04 -4.52
CA ASP A 204 -6.47 6.64 -4.76
C ASP A 204 -7.95 6.42 -4.42
N MET A 205 -8.75 6.16 -5.46
CA MET A 205 -10.18 5.90 -5.31
C MET A 205 -10.48 4.52 -4.72
N GLY A 206 -9.51 3.60 -4.73
CA GLY A 206 -9.64 2.30 -4.09
C GLY A 206 -9.48 2.33 -2.58
N ALA A 207 -8.76 3.34 -2.06
CA ALA A 207 -8.49 3.49 -0.63
C ALA A 207 -9.56 4.30 0.12
N LEU A 208 -10.47 5.00 -0.59
CA LEU A 208 -11.49 5.85 0.02
C LEU A 208 -12.79 5.07 0.27
N THR A 209 -13.42 5.31 1.42
CA THR A 209 -14.80 4.87 1.65
C THR A 209 -15.78 5.79 0.92
N GLU A 210 -16.94 5.26 0.51
CA GLU A 210 -17.92 5.99 -0.28
C GLU A 210 -18.34 7.33 0.37
N SER A 211 -18.47 7.38 1.67
CA SER A 211 -18.82 8.58 2.43
C SER A 211 -17.75 9.68 2.43
N LEU A 212 -16.49 9.31 2.15
CA LEU A 212 -15.38 10.25 2.15
C LEU A 212 -15.02 10.80 0.77
N PHE A 213 -15.43 10.14 -0.33
CA PHE A 213 -15.09 10.56 -1.68
C PHE A 213 -15.44 12.03 -1.94
N GLU A 214 -16.66 12.42 -1.61
CA GLU A 214 -17.15 13.74 -1.90
C GLU A 214 -16.37 14.82 -1.14
N SER A 215 -16.17 14.59 0.15
CA SER A 215 -15.40 15.48 1.01
C SER A 215 -13.93 15.58 0.62
N GLU A 216 -13.30 14.46 0.23
CA GLU A 216 -11.91 14.45 -0.23
C GLU A 216 -11.74 15.19 -1.55
N LEU A 217 -12.59 14.93 -2.54
CA LEU A 217 -12.44 15.52 -3.87
C LEU A 217 -12.82 17.00 -3.89
N PHE A 218 -13.96 17.35 -3.31
CA PHE A 218 -14.57 18.69 -3.46
C PHE A 218 -14.36 19.57 -2.22
N GLY A 219 -14.00 18.99 -1.07
CA GLY A 219 -13.94 19.69 0.22
C GLY A 219 -15.31 19.81 0.89
N HIS A 220 -15.32 20.32 2.10
CA HIS A 220 -16.55 20.63 2.84
C HIS A 220 -16.39 21.87 3.71
N VAL A 221 -17.52 22.52 4.00
CA VAL A 221 -17.60 23.57 4.99
C VAL A 221 -17.99 22.99 6.35
N LYS A 222 -17.61 23.66 7.43
CA LYS A 222 -17.99 23.29 8.79
C LYS A 222 -19.51 23.11 8.90
N GLY A 223 -19.95 21.99 9.49
CA GLY A 223 -21.36 21.67 9.67
C GLY A 223 -22.03 21.02 8.44
N ALA A 224 -21.30 20.71 7.38
CA ALA A 224 -21.86 20.05 6.18
C ALA A 224 -22.43 18.65 6.47
N PHE A 225 -21.91 17.96 7.48
CA PHE A 225 -22.38 16.67 8.02
C PHE A 225 -21.98 16.54 9.49
N THR A 226 -22.47 15.52 10.20
CA THR A 226 -22.32 15.36 11.67
C THR A 226 -20.89 15.50 12.17
N ASP A 227 -19.89 15.04 11.40
CA ASP A 227 -18.47 15.06 11.78
C ASP A 227 -17.66 16.20 11.12
N ALA A 228 -18.31 17.12 10.42
CA ALA A 228 -17.66 18.28 9.80
C ALA A 228 -17.37 19.39 10.81
N HIS A 229 -16.36 19.19 11.65
CA HIS A 229 -16.01 20.14 12.73
C HIS A 229 -15.26 21.38 12.24
N ALA A 230 -14.62 21.32 11.05
CA ALA A 230 -13.86 22.42 10.44
C ALA A 230 -14.04 22.41 8.92
N ASP A 231 -13.70 23.54 8.27
CA ASP A 231 -13.62 23.59 6.80
C ASP A 231 -12.49 22.70 6.30
N ARG A 232 -12.70 21.99 5.20
CA ARG A 232 -11.67 21.16 4.56
C ARG A 232 -11.55 21.48 3.09
N THR A 233 -10.33 21.80 2.67
CA THR A 233 -10.00 22.04 1.25
C THR A 233 -9.99 20.72 0.48
N GLY A 234 -10.78 20.64 -0.60
CA GLY A 234 -10.82 19.47 -1.49
C GLY A 234 -9.59 19.35 -2.37
N LYS A 235 -9.35 18.14 -2.87
CA LYS A 235 -8.19 17.82 -3.74
C LYS A 235 -8.20 18.60 -5.06
N PHE A 236 -9.36 18.92 -5.61
CA PHE A 236 -9.48 19.78 -6.79
C PHE A 236 -8.93 21.19 -6.54
N VAL A 237 -9.24 21.77 -5.40
CA VAL A 237 -8.74 23.10 -5.01
C VAL A 237 -7.24 23.02 -4.68
N ALA A 238 -6.80 21.95 -3.99
CA ALA A 238 -5.39 21.71 -3.70
C ALA A 238 -4.54 21.53 -4.96
N ALA A 239 -5.12 20.98 -6.05
CA ALA A 239 -4.45 20.78 -7.34
C ALA A 239 -4.56 22.01 -8.27
N ASN A 240 -5.11 23.13 -7.79
CA ASN A 240 -5.34 24.29 -8.64
C ASN A 240 -4.04 24.84 -9.26
N GLY A 241 -4.01 24.97 -10.57
CA GLY A 241 -2.83 25.36 -11.35
C GLY A 241 -1.77 24.25 -11.46
N SER A 242 -2.12 22.99 -11.16
CA SER A 242 -1.26 21.83 -11.27
C SER A 242 -2.00 20.63 -11.89
N THR A 243 -1.51 19.41 -11.62
CA THR A 243 -2.09 18.15 -12.12
C THR A 243 -2.75 17.40 -10.96
N LEU A 244 -3.98 16.93 -11.19
CA LEU A 244 -4.69 16.00 -10.32
C LEU A 244 -4.63 14.60 -10.95
N PHE A 245 -4.14 13.63 -10.20
CA PHE A 245 -4.13 12.22 -10.58
C PHE A 245 -5.17 11.46 -9.76
N LEU A 246 -6.15 10.85 -10.44
CA LEU A 246 -7.17 10.00 -9.85
C LEU A 246 -6.86 8.55 -10.23
N ASP A 247 -6.35 7.78 -9.28
CA ASP A 247 -6.10 6.34 -9.49
C ASP A 247 -7.38 5.54 -9.22
N GLU A 248 -7.56 4.45 -9.94
CA GLU A 248 -8.71 3.55 -9.87
C GLU A 248 -10.07 4.28 -10.04
N ILE A 249 -10.17 5.16 -11.07
CA ILE A 249 -11.37 5.96 -11.36
C ILE A 249 -12.64 5.11 -11.56
N GLY A 250 -12.50 3.84 -11.97
CA GLY A 250 -13.61 2.89 -12.07
C GLY A 250 -14.29 2.54 -10.74
N ASN A 251 -13.68 2.92 -9.60
CA ASN A 251 -14.27 2.73 -8.26
C ASN A 251 -15.14 3.93 -7.82
N LEU A 252 -15.17 5.02 -8.61
CA LEU A 252 -15.98 6.20 -8.28
C LEU A 252 -17.48 5.86 -8.30
N PRO A 253 -18.22 6.06 -7.19
CA PRO A 253 -19.66 5.82 -7.14
C PRO A 253 -20.41 6.58 -8.22
N TYR A 254 -21.44 5.96 -8.82
CA TYR A 254 -22.16 6.49 -9.97
C TYR A 254 -22.73 7.91 -9.73
N HIS A 255 -23.26 8.19 -8.54
CA HIS A 255 -23.81 9.50 -8.19
C HIS A 255 -22.73 10.61 -8.14
N LEU A 256 -21.47 10.27 -7.81
CA LEU A 256 -20.36 11.23 -7.77
C LEU A 256 -19.74 11.48 -9.14
N GLN A 257 -19.95 10.58 -10.10
CA GLN A 257 -19.51 10.76 -11.49
C GLN A 257 -20.14 12.01 -12.12
N ALA A 258 -21.42 12.30 -11.81
CA ALA A 258 -22.08 13.52 -12.26
C ALA A 258 -21.43 14.80 -11.69
N LYS A 259 -21.04 14.77 -10.40
CA LYS A 259 -20.35 15.92 -9.77
C LYS A 259 -18.95 16.12 -10.35
N LEU A 260 -18.22 15.01 -10.59
CA LEU A 260 -16.93 15.08 -11.26
C LEU A 260 -17.06 15.68 -12.67
N LEU A 261 -18.03 15.23 -13.45
CA LEU A 261 -18.30 15.78 -14.77
C LEU A 261 -18.58 17.29 -14.72
N THR A 262 -19.45 17.73 -13.80
CA THR A 262 -19.75 19.15 -13.59
C THR A 262 -18.48 19.95 -13.27
N ALA A 263 -17.64 19.47 -12.36
CA ALA A 263 -16.39 20.13 -12.00
C ALA A 263 -15.45 20.29 -13.22
N LEU A 264 -15.38 19.26 -14.07
CA LEU A 264 -14.54 19.28 -15.28
C LEU A 264 -15.11 20.16 -16.40
N GLN A 265 -16.43 20.34 -16.46
CA GLN A 265 -17.10 21.17 -17.47
C GLN A 265 -17.10 22.65 -17.07
N SER A 266 -17.53 22.95 -15.83
CA SER A 266 -17.63 24.31 -15.31
C SER A 266 -16.29 24.91 -14.88
N ARG A 267 -15.25 24.08 -14.77
CA ARG A 267 -13.95 24.45 -14.19
C ARG A 267 -14.10 25.11 -12.80
N SER A 268 -15.02 24.60 -12.03
CA SER A 268 -15.28 25.06 -10.67
C SER A 268 -15.79 23.92 -9.80
N VAL A 269 -15.53 23.98 -8.50
CA VAL A 269 -16.02 23.02 -7.51
C VAL A 269 -16.75 23.75 -6.40
N THR A 270 -17.85 23.16 -5.92
CA THR A 270 -18.57 23.65 -4.76
C THR A 270 -18.33 22.68 -3.59
N PRO A 271 -17.75 23.13 -2.47
CA PRO A 271 -17.59 22.29 -1.28
C PRO A 271 -18.92 21.76 -0.76
N VAL A 272 -18.91 20.58 -0.15
CA VAL A 272 -20.11 20.00 0.46
C VAL A 272 -20.65 20.94 1.54
N GLY A 273 -21.95 21.22 1.51
CA GLY A 273 -22.60 22.20 2.41
C GLY A 273 -22.31 23.66 2.07
N GLY A 274 -21.47 23.96 1.10
CA GLY A 274 -21.19 25.31 0.60
C GLY A 274 -22.09 25.70 -0.57
N ASN A 275 -22.24 27.02 -0.80
CA ASN A 275 -23.07 27.58 -1.91
C ASN A 275 -22.22 28.38 -2.91
N HIS A 276 -20.92 28.55 -2.68
CA HIS A 276 -20.05 29.33 -3.54
C HIS A 276 -19.13 28.42 -4.38
N PRO A 277 -19.23 28.47 -5.72
CA PRO A 277 -18.30 27.74 -6.58
C PRO A 277 -16.89 28.36 -6.51
N ILE A 278 -15.89 27.54 -6.36
CA ILE A 278 -14.47 27.92 -6.35
C ILE A 278 -13.91 27.58 -7.74
N PRO A 279 -13.41 28.56 -8.52
CA PRO A 279 -12.83 28.30 -9.83
C PRO A 279 -11.54 27.47 -9.70
N ILE A 280 -11.35 26.51 -10.60
CA ILE A 280 -10.20 25.62 -10.65
C ILE A 280 -9.62 25.55 -12.06
N GLN A 281 -8.31 25.47 -12.14
CA GLN A 281 -7.58 25.17 -13.36
C GLN A 281 -6.69 23.97 -13.09
N VAL A 282 -7.17 22.78 -13.43
CA VAL A 282 -6.52 21.52 -13.09
C VAL A 282 -6.37 20.68 -14.35
N ARG A 283 -5.17 20.17 -14.61
CA ARG A 283 -4.94 19.12 -15.59
C ARG A 283 -5.29 17.78 -14.95
N LEU A 284 -6.13 16.98 -15.60
CA LEU A 284 -6.58 15.69 -15.07
C LEU A 284 -5.83 14.53 -15.72
N ILE A 285 -5.28 13.63 -14.89
CA ILE A 285 -4.82 12.30 -15.28
C ILE A 285 -5.65 11.30 -14.49
N THR A 286 -6.21 10.30 -15.15
CA THR A 286 -6.98 9.22 -14.51
C THR A 286 -6.36 7.88 -14.84
N ALA A 287 -6.46 6.91 -13.92
CA ALA A 287 -6.02 5.55 -14.17
C ALA A 287 -7.06 4.52 -13.71
N THR A 288 -7.09 3.37 -14.36
CA THR A 288 -7.93 2.23 -13.95
C THR A 288 -7.43 0.91 -14.53
N ASN A 289 -7.72 -0.18 -13.83
CA ASN A 289 -7.58 -1.54 -14.33
C ASN A 289 -8.89 -2.10 -14.90
N ARG A 290 -10.02 -1.38 -14.75
CA ARG A 290 -11.34 -1.82 -15.19
C ARG A 290 -11.59 -1.40 -16.64
N ASP A 291 -12.40 -2.19 -17.33
CA ASP A 291 -12.93 -1.85 -18.65
C ASP A 291 -14.10 -0.86 -18.50
N LEU A 292 -13.79 0.44 -18.66
CA LEU A 292 -14.81 1.49 -18.53
C LEU A 292 -15.88 1.41 -19.62
N GLN A 293 -15.59 0.88 -20.82
CA GLN A 293 -16.59 0.72 -21.87
C GLN A 293 -17.61 -0.35 -21.47
N LYS A 294 -17.15 -1.46 -20.92
CA LYS A 294 -18.03 -2.48 -20.35
C LYS A 294 -18.87 -1.92 -19.20
N MET A 295 -18.28 -1.14 -18.31
CA MET A 295 -19.00 -0.48 -17.22
C MET A 295 -20.07 0.51 -17.71
N VAL A 296 -19.83 1.21 -18.81
CA VAL A 296 -20.85 2.06 -19.47
C VAL A 296 -22.00 1.21 -20.00
N ALA A 297 -21.71 0.11 -20.69
CA ALA A 297 -22.74 -0.80 -21.19
C ALA A 297 -23.59 -1.43 -20.06
N GLU A 298 -22.99 -1.66 -18.90
CA GLU A 298 -23.64 -2.17 -17.67
C GLU A 298 -24.36 -1.06 -16.86
N GLY A 299 -24.25 0.21 -17.26
CA GLY A 299 -24.86 1.36 -16.56
C GLY A 299 -24.18 1.72 -15.23
N SER A 300 -22.99 1.20 -14.94
CA SER A 300 -22.23 1.49 -13.72
C SER A 300 -21.22 2.65 -13.88
N PHE A 301 -20.96 3.08 -15.11
CA PHE A 301 -20.16 4.26 -15.43
C PHE A 301 -20.86 5.13 -16.47
N ARG A 302 -20.75 6.46 -16.34
CA ARG A 302 -21.40 7.41 -17.24
C ARG A 302 -20.60 7.57 -18.52
N GLU A 303 -21.27 7.49 -19.64
CA GLU A 303 -20.68 7.67 -20.97
C GLU A 303 -20.13 9.08 -21.17
N ASP A 304 -20.87 10.10 -20.72
CA ASP A 304 -20.47 11.51 -20.83
C ASP A 304 -19.19 11.82 -20.04
N LEU A 305 -19.01 11.22 -18.86
CA LEU A 305 -17.80 11.32 -18.09
C LEU A 305 -16.64 10.61 -18.80
N LEU A 306 -16.87 9.41 -19.34
CA LEU A 306 -15.83 8.68 -20.07
C LEU A 306 -15.28 9.52 -21.24
N TYR A 307 -16.15 10.14 -22.06
CA TYR A 307 -15.70 11.02 -23.13
C TYR A 307 -14.88 12.22 -22.61
N ARG A 308 -15.25 12.76 -21.45
CA ARG A 308 -14.55 13.92 -20.88
C ARG A 308 -13.16 13.61 -20.34
N ILE A 309 -12.96 12.44 -19.73
CA ILE A 309 -11.66 12.02 -19.16
C ILE A 309 -10.75 11.33 -20.19
N ASN A 310 -11.31 10.75 -21.25
CA ASN A 310 -10.61 9.96 -22.26
C ASN A 310 -10.24 10.81 -23.50
N THR A 311 -9.68 12.00 -23.29
CA THR A 311 -9.19 12.82 -24.42
C THR A 311 -7.97 12.16 -25.07
N ILE A 312 -7.03 11.67 -24.25
CA ILE A 312 -5.90 10.86 -24.69
C ILE A 312 -5.92 9.55 -23.90
N HIS A 313 -5.91 8.45 -24.62
CA HIS A 313 -5.83 7.11 -24.02
C HIS A 313 -4.42 6.57 -24.08
N LEU A 314 -3.89 6.16 -22.93
CA LEU A 314 -2.60 5.48 -22.82
C LEU A 314 -2.83 4.09 -22.21
N HIS A 315 -2.44 3.06 -22.93
CA HIS A 315 -2.51 1.69 -22.42
C HIS A 315 -1.12 1.24 -21.98
N LEU A 316 -1.01 0.81 -20.71
CA LEU A 316 0.23 0.27 -20.15
C LEU A 316 0.19 -1.26 -20.24
N PRO A 317 1.04 -1.88 -21.07
CA PRO A 317 0.99 -3.31 -21.33
C PRO A 317 1.33 -4.13 -20.08
N ALA A 318 0.75 -5.32 -19.98
CA ALA A 318 1.09 -6.26 -18.93
C ALA A 318 2.55 -6.72 -19.05
N LEU A 319 3.16 -7.13 -17.95
CA LEU A 319 4.58 -7.50 -17.93
C LEU A 319 4.89 -8.70 -18.85
N ARG A 320 3.96 -9.66 -18.97
CA ARG A 320 4.06 -10.80 -19.90
C ARG A 320 4.05 -10.41 -21.38
N GLU A 321 3.57 -9.21 -21.73
CA GLU A 321 3.53 -8.68 -23.11
C GLU A 321 4.82 -7.92 -23.48
N ARG A 322 5.71 -7.70 -22.48
CA ARG A 322 7.01 -7.02 -22.63
C ARG A 322 8.13 -7.85 -22.00
N LYS A 323 8.30 -9.07 -22.48
CA LYS A 323 9.23 -10.06 -21.91
C LYS A 323 10.68 -9.58 -21.89
N GLU A 324 11.06 -8.74 -22.85
CA GLU A 324 12.39 -8.14 -22.96
C GLU A 324 12.72 -7.25 -21.74
N ASP A 325 11.70 -6.68 -21.11
CA ASP A 325 11.86 -5.77 -19.97
C ASP A 325 11.96 -6.51 -18.62
N ILE A 326 11.60 -7.80 -18.56
CA ILE A 326 11.53 -8.56 -17.29
C ILE A 326 12.89 -8.69 -16.64
N VAL A 327 13.90 -9.19 -17.39
CA VAL A 327 15.23 -9.40 -16.84
C VAL A 327 15.90 -8.07 -16.43
N PRO A 328 15.89 -7.00 -17.25
CA PRO A 328 16.41 -5.71 -16.83
C PRO A 328 15.72 -5.13 -15.57
N LEU A 329 14.39 -5.29 -15.45
CA LEU A 329 13.66 -4.89 -14.23
C LEU A 329 14.09 -5.73 -13.03
N ALA A 330 14.21 -7.04 -13.18
CA ALA A 330 14.67 -7.93 -12.11
C ALA A 330 16.08 -7.53 -11.61
N LEU A 331 17.02 -7.26 -12.53
CA LEU A 331 18.36 -6.80 -12.17
C LEU A 331 18.36 -5.46 -11.41
N ARG A 332 17.46 -4.54 -11.77
CA ARG A 332 17.30 -3.28 -11.03
C ARG A 332 16.77 -3.53 -9.61
N PHE A 333 15.80 -4.41 -9.46
CA PHE A 333 15.28 -4.78 -8.13
C PHE A 333 16.33 -5.52 -7.31
N MET A 334 17.10 -6.44 -7.93
CA MET A 334 18.21 -7.11 -7.26
C MET A 334 19.23 -6.10 -6.72
N ALA A 335 19.66 -5.14 -7.53
CA ALA A 335 20.60 -4.10 -7.10
C ALA A 335 20.01 -3.25 -5.96
N HIS A 336 18.74 -2.85 -6.09
CA HIS A 336 18.03 -2.06 -5.07
C HIS A 336 17.94 -2.80 -3.73
N PHE A 337 17.48 -4.05 -3.73
CA PHE A 337 17.31 -4.82 -2.50
C PHE A 337 18.65 -5.28 -1.90
N SER A 338 19.66 -5.56 -2.73
CA SER A 338 21.02 -5.84 -2.22
C SER A 338 21.60 -4.64 -1.48
N GLU A 339 21.43 -3.42 -2.00
CA GLU A 339 21.82 -2.19 -1.31
C GLU A 339 20.98 -1.96 -0.05
N HIS A 340 19.65 -2.15 -0.13
CA HIS A 340 18.73 -1.93 0.98
C HIS A 340 18.99 -2.86 2.18
N TYR A 341 19.28 -4.14 1.91
CA TYR A 341 19.55 -5.16 2.94
C TYR A 341 21.04 -5.33 3.26
N GLU A 342 21.90 -4.46 2.71
CA GLU A 342 23.37 -4.52 2.89
C GLU A 342 23.96 -5.92 2.54
N LYS A 343 23.36 -6.58 1.52
CA LYS A 343 23.81 -7.89 1.02
C LYS A 343 24.64 -7.73 -0.26
N PRO A 344 25.59 -8.64 -0.53
CA PRO A 344 26.27 -8.66 -1.82
C PRO A 344 25.26 -8.88 -2.94
N LEU A 345 25.46 -8.18 -4.08
CA LEU A 345 24.63 -8.35 -5.26
C LEU A 345 24.94 -9.70 -5.93
N PRO A 346 24.01 -10.69 -5.90
CA PRO A 346 24.25 -11.97 -6.54
C PRO A 346 24.17 -11.83 -8.06
N ARG A 347 24.79 -12.77 -8.78
CA ARG A 347 24.63 -12.90 -10.23
C ARG A 347 23.32 -13.64 -10.53
N LEU A 348 22.58 -13.18 -11.52
CA LEU A 348 21.40 -13.90 -11.97
C LEU A 348 21.83 -15.04 -12.91
N SER A 349 21.50 -16.30 -12.59
CA SER A 349 21.81 -17.44 -13.45
C SER A 349 20.98 -17.38 -14.75
N GLU A 350 21.50 -17.99 -15.83
CA GLU A 350 20.75 -18.05 -17.10
C GLU A 350 19.42 -18.83 -16.97
N ALA A 351 19.41 -19.86 -16.12
CA ALA A 351 18.21 -20.63 -15.82
C ALA A 351 17.16 -19.76 -15.12
N ALA A 352 17.57 -18.97 -14.12
CA ALA A 352 16.68 -18.03 -13.43
C ALA A 352 16.18 -16.94 -14.39
N ALA A 353 17.02 -16.38 -15.26
CA ALA A 353 16.62 -15.38 -16.24
C ALA A 353 15.54 -15.92 -17.21
N ARG A 354 15.74 -17.13 -17.73
CA ARG A 354 14.73 -17.81 -18.60
C ARG A 354 13.43 -18.04 -17.83
N ARG A 355 13.54 -18.53 -16.60
CA ARG A 355 12.39 -18.76 -15.73
C ARG A 355 11.57 -17.49 -15.51
N LEU A 356 12.20 -16.36 -15.20
CA LEU A 356 11.53 -15.07 -15.02
C LEU A 356 10.72 -14.67 -16.28
N GLN A 357 11.23 -14.93 -17.48
CA GLN A 357 10.54 -14.62 -18.75
C GLN A 357 9.37 -15.56 -19.08
N GLU A 358 9.34 -16.75 -18.50
CA GLU A 358 8.28 -17.76 -18.71
C GLU A 358 7.09 -17.58 -17.75
N LEU A 359 7.27 -16.90 -16.62
CA LEU A 359 6.24 -16.70 -15.63
C LEU A 359 5.13 -15.74 -16.14
N PRO A 360 3.86 -16.00 -15.79
CA PRO A 360 2.72 -15.23 -16.30
C PRO A 360 2.59 -13.83 -15.69
N TRP A 361 3.19 -13.57 -14.54
CA TRP A 361 3.19 -12.29 -13.83
C TRP A 361 1.80 -11.65 -13.71
N ALA A 362 0.85 -12.36 -13.11
CA ALA A 362 -0.51 -11.86 -12.89
C ALA A 362 -0.55 -10.55 -12.09
N GLY A 363 0.37 -10.38 -11.13
CA GLY A 363 0.57 -9.15 -10.36
C GLY A 363 1.58 -8.18 -10.99
N ASN A 364 2.04 -8.45 -12.21
CA ASN A 364 2.92 -7.60 -13.02
C ASN A 364 4.24 -7.21 -12.30
N ILE A 365 4.65 -5.93 -12.35
CA ILE A 365 5.89 -5.44 -11.75
C ILE A 365 5.87 -5.58 -10.22
N ARG A 366 4.72 -5.40 -9.58
CA ARG A 366 4.59 -5.55 -8.12
C ARG A 366 4.87 -6.99 -7.67
N GLU A 367 4.41 -7.97 -8.44
CA GLU A 367 4.71 -9.38 -8.19
C GLU A 367 6.20 -9.68 -8.43
N LEU A 368 6.77 -9.19 -9.53
CA LEU A 368 8.20 -9.33 -9.83
C LEU A 368 9.06 -8.73 -8.71
N GLU A 369 8.74 -7.53 -8.26
CA GLU A 369 9.42 -6.84 -7.16
C GLU A 369 9.43 -7.70 -5.88
N HIS A 370 8.26 -8.19 -5.43
CA HIS A 370 8.14 -9.07 -4.27
C HIS A 370 8.91 -10.39 -4.41
N VAL A 371 8.88 -11.00 -5.61
CA VAL A 371 9.61 -12.25 -5.86
C VAL A 371 11.11 -12.03 -5.76
N ILE A 372 11.63 -10.96 -6.35
CA ILE A 372 13.05 -10.62 -6.31
C ILE A 372 13.47 -10.22 -4.89
N GLU A 373 12.67 -9.42 -4.17
CA GLU A 373 12.92 -9.07 -2.77
C GLU A 373 13.09 -10.33 -1.90
N LYS A 374 12.11 -11.24 -1.99
CA LYS A 374 12.15 -12.51 -1.28
C LYS A 374 13.39 -13.35 -1.65
N ALA A 375 13.73 -13.39 -2.95
CA ALA A 375 14.88 -14.13 -3.43
C ALA A 375 16.20 -13.55 -2.86
N ILE A 376 16.37 -12.22 -2.80
CA ILE A 376 17.55 -11.58 -2.21
C ILE A 376 17.62 -11.81 -0.69
N ILE A 377 16.49 -11.78 0.01
CA ILE A 377 16.46 -12.02 1.47
C ILE A 377 16.92 -13.46 1.78
N LEU A 378 16.45 -14.44 1.01
CA LEU A 378 16.68 -15.86 1.26
C LEU A 378 17.99 -16.38 0.66
N ASN A 379 18.56 -15.70 -0.34
CA ASN A 379 19.78 -16.12 -0.99
C ASN A 379 21.01 -15.75 -0.14
N GLU A 380 21.87 -16.76 0.12
CA GLU A 380 23.17 -16.61 0.79
C GLU A 380 24.34 -16.87 -0.18
N ALA A 381 24.05 -17.28 -1.42
CA ALA A 381 25.07 -17.61 -2.43
C ALA A 381 25.36 -16.39 -3.33
N ASP A 382 26.50 -16.44 -4.01
CA ASP A 382 26.92 -15.41 -4.98
C ASP A 382 26.08 -15.43 -6.28
N GLU A 383 25.23 -16.45 -6.48
CA GLU A 383 24.38 -16.62 -7.64
C GLU A 383 22.92 -16.88 -7.22
N LEU A 384 21.99 -16.19 -7.88
CA LEU A 384 20.55 -16.39 -7.72
C LEU A 384 20.07 -17.40 -8.75
N THR A 385 19.70 -18.60 -8.26
CA THR A 385 19.22 -19.71 -9.09
C THR A 385 17.69 -19.72 -9.19
N GLU A 386 17.16 -20.58 -10.07
CA GLU A 386 15.70 -20.74 -10.26
C GLU A 386 14.96 -21.31 -9.04
N GLU A 387 15.67 -21.87 -8.07
CA GLU A 387 15.09 -22.45 -6.84
C GLU A 387 14.38 -21.41 -5.96
N PHE A 388 14.86 -20.16 -6.01
CA PHE A 388 14.26 -19.03 -5.29
C PHE A 388 13.05 -18.39 -6.00
N LEU A 389 12.79 -18.82 -7.24
CA LEU A 389 11.70 -18.29 -8.07
C LEU A 389 10.46 -19.20 -8.00
N PRO A 390 9.26 -18.65 -8.20
CA PRO A 390 8.04 -19.43 -8.26
C PRO A 390 8.14 -20.51 -9.34
N VAL A 391 7.64 -21.70 -9.03
CA VAL A 391 7.41 -22.73 -10.06
C VAL A 391 6.25 -22.23 -10.89
N PRO A 392 6.34 -22.15 -12.25
CA PRO A 392 5.14 -21.96 -13.05
C PRO A 392 4.16 -23.03 -12.61
N ALA A 393 2.95 -22.65 -12.24
CA ALA A 393 1.89 -23.63 -12.20
C ALA A 393 1.93 -24.28 -13.57
N SER A 394 2.48 -25.51 -13.66
CA SER A 394 2.39 -26.29 -14.90
C SER A 394 0.93 -26.15 -15.27
N ILE A 395 0.67 -25.82 -16.52
CA ILE A 395 -0.65 -25.86 -17.10
C ILE A 395 -1.11 -27.31 -16.92
N ALA A 396 -1.52 -27.66 -15.72
CA ALA A 396 -2.52 -28.68 -15.57
C ALA A 396 -3.66 -28.10 -16.42
N PRO A 397 -4.09 -28.83 -17.49
CA PRO A 397 -5.16 -28.32 -18.32
C PRO A 397 -6.20 -27.79 -17.36
N ALA A 398 -6.62 -26.56 -17.55
CA ALA A 398 -7.62 -25.91 -16.74
C ALA A 398 -8.77 -26.89 -16.64
N SER A 399 -8.71 -27.70 -15.62
CA SER A 399 -9.80 -28.54 -15.22
C SER A 399 -10.83 -27.53 -14.78
N THR A 400 -11.63 -27.13 -15.76
CA THR A 400 -12.96 -26.58 -15.60
C THR A 400 -13.08 -25.71 -14.34
N LEU A 401 -13.10 -24.39 -14.58
CA LEU A 401 -13.82 -23.48 -13.72
C LEU A 401 -14.93 -24.24 -13.05
N HIS A 402 -14.73 -24.65 -11.80
CA HIS A 402 -15.86 -24.97 -10.98
C HIS A 402 -16.65 -23.67 -10.92
N GLU A 403 -17.73 -23.60 -11.69
CA GLU A 403 -18.92 -22.88 -11.25
C GLU A 403 -18.96 -22.96 -9.74
N GLU A 404 -19.27 -21.85 -9.08
CA GLU A 404 -19.55 -21.78 -7.66
C GLU A 404 -20.67 -22.77 -7.30
N GLN A 405 -20.35 -24.06 -7.32
CA GLN A 405 -21.14 -25.05 -6.63
C GLN A 405 -20.88 -24.76 -5.15
N THR A 406 -21.90 -24.29 -4.50
CA THR A 406 -21.97 -24.25 -3.04
C THR A 406 -21.46 -25.58 -2.52
N ILE A 407 -20.18 -25.63 -2.11
CA ILE A 407 -19.58 -26.85 -1.56
C ILE A 407 -20.29 -27.07 -0.23
N THR A 408 -21.25 -27.99 -0.22
CA THR A 408 -21.93 -28.36 1.00
C THR A 408 -20.93 -29.06 1.92
N LEU A 409 -21.11 -28.93 3.24
CA LEU A 409 -20.32 -29.68 4.24
C LEU A 409 -20.27 -31.17 3.92
N GLU A 410 -21.35 -31.71 3.39
CA GLU A 410 -21.50 -33.10 2.98
C GLU A 410 -20.61 -33.49 1.81
N ALA A 411 -20.47 -32.61 0.80
CA ALA A 411 -19.58 -32.80 -0.34
C ALA A 411 -18.09 -32.77 0.08
N MET A 412 -17.72 -31.88 0.99
CA MET A 412 -16.36 -31.82 1.55
C MET A 412 -16.05 -33.06 2.38
N GLU A 413 -17.01 -33.55 3.16
CA GLU A 413 -16.84 -34.74 3.97
C GLU A 413 -16.63 -35.99 3.09
N ILE A 414 -17.40 -36.14 2.01
CA ILE A 414 -17.22 -37.21 1.03
C ILE A 414 -15.82 -37.19 0.42
N GLN A 415 -15.36 -36.03 0.00
CA GLN A 415 -14.01 -35.87 -0.58
C GLN A 415 -12.92 -36.25 0.43
N LEU A 416 -13.05 -35.78 1.66
CA LEU A 416 -12.09 -36.06 2.72
C LEU A 416 -12.00 -37.55 3.03
N ILE A 417 -13.15 -38.24 3.17
CA ILE A 417 -13.21 -39.70 3.41
C ILE A 417 -12.57 -40.44 2.24
N ARG A 418 -12.91 -40.14 0.98
CA ARG A 418 -12.33 -40.79 -0.21
C ARG A 418 -10.80 -40.58 -0.29
N ARG A 419 -10.32 -39.40 0.00
CA ARG A 419 -8.89 -39.07 0.01
C ARG A 419 -8.15 -39.89 1.07
N THR A 420 -8.68 -39.96 2.28
CA THR A 420 -8.05 -40.68 3.38
C THR A 420 -8.08 -42.21 3.18
N ILE A 421 -9.14 -42.75 2.58
CA ILE A 421 -9.19 -44.17 2.18
C ILE A 421 -8.08 -44.54 1.22
N ARG A 422 -7.82 -43.67 0.20
CA ARG A 422 -6.72 -43.89 -0.73
C ARG A 422 -5.35 -43.77 -0.07
N GLN A 423 -5.16 -42.84 0.86
CA GLN A 423 -3.90 -42.66 1.58
C GLN A 423 -3.58 -43.84 2.54
N CYS A 424 -4.61 -44.44 3.12
CA CYS A 424 -4.46 -45.56 4.04
C CYS A 424 -4.63 -46.93 3.35
N GLU A 425 -4.53 -47.00 2.00
CA GLU A 425 -4.63 -48.25 1.21
C GLU A 425 -5.83 -49.13 1.58
N GLY A 426 -6.97 -48.51 1.94
CA GLY A 426 -8.20 -49.22 2.31
C GLY A 426 -8.28 -49.71 3.75
N ASN A 427 -7.29 -49.43 4.60
CA ASN A 427 -7.32 -49.80 6.02
C ASN A 427 -8.28 -48.89 6.81
N LEU A 428 -9.54 -49.31 6.97
CA LEU A 428 -10.60 -48.51 7.59
C LEU A 428 -10.30 -48.14 9.06
N SER A 429 -9.49 -48.92 9.77
CA SER A 429 -9.11 -48.60 11.14
C SER A 429 -8.12 -47.41 11.18
N ALA A 430 -7.16 -47.39 10.25
CA ALA A 430 -6.24 -46.27 10.08
C ALA A 430 -6.97 -45.01 9.57
N VAL A 431 -7.91 -45.16 8.63
CA VAL A 431 -8.79 -44.08 8.15
C VAL A 431 -9.57 -43.43 9.26
N ALA A 432 -10.22 -44.24 10.13
CA ALA A 432 -11.02 -43.75 11.26
C ALA A 432 -10.12 -42.97 12.26
N ALA A 433 -8.95 -43.52 12.58
CA ALA A 433 -7.96 -42.85 13.45
C ALA A 433 -7.48 -41.50 12.88
N GLN A 434 -7.16 -41.46 11.59
CA GLN A 434 -6.68 -40.25 10.91
C GLN A 434 -7.75 -39.16 10.79
N LEU A 435 -9.03 -39.57 10.65
CA LEU A 435 -10.17 -38.65 10.59
C LEU A 435 -10.70 -38.26 11.99
N GLY A 436 -10.11 -38.79 13.07
CA GLY A 436 -10.56 -38.53 14.45
C GLY A 436 -11.96 -39.03 14.81
N ILE A 437 -12.46 -40.07 14.10
CA ILE A 437 -13.79 -40.63 14.29
C ILE A 437 -13.70 -42.13 14.65
N THR A 438 -14.80 -42.68 15.22
CA THR A 438 -14.83 -44.12 15.47
C THR A 438 -15.04 -44.91 14.17
N ARG A 439 -14.53 -46.14 14.12
CA ARG A 439 -14.70 -47.03 12.97
C ARG A 439 -16.20 -47.24 12.64
N GLN A 440 -17.06 -47.28 13.65
CA GLN A 440 -18.51 -47.40 13.45
C GLN A 440 -19.10 -46.14 12.80
N THR A 441 -18.64 -44.96 13.20
CA THR A 441 -19.05 -43.68 12.60
C THR A 441 -18.62 -43.62 11.14
N LEU A 442 -17.39 -44.07 10.81
CA LEU A 442 -16.88 -44.13 9.44
C LEU A 442 -17.78 -45.06 8.58
N TYR A 443 -18.10 -46.25 9.07
CA TYR A 443 -18.99 -47.18 8.37
C TYR A 443 -20.37 -46.60 8.09
N ASN A 444 -20.97 -45.94 9.07
CA ASN A 444 -22.26 -45.30 8.92
C ASN A 444 -22.22 -44.18 7.87
N LYS A 445 -21.14 -43.37 7.84
CA LYS A 445 -20.94 -42.33 6.84
C LYS A 445 -20.68 -42.90 5.46
N MET A 446 -19.85 -43.93 5.33
CA MET A 446 -19.62 -44.59 4.04
C MET A 446 -20.93 -45.20 3.48
N LYS A 447 -21.73 -45.84 4.32
CA LYS A 447 -23.05 -46.38 3.92
C LYS A 447 -24.02 -45.28 3.49
N ARG A 448 -23.99 -44.13 4.19
CA ARG A 448 -24.85 -42.97 3.87
C ARG A 448 -24.46 -42.33 2.55
N TYR A 449 -23.17 -42.27 2.24
CA TYR A 449 -22.62 -41.60 1.07
C TYR A 449 -22.32 -42.50 -0.13
N GLY A 450 -22.60 -43.81 -0.01
CA GLY A 450 -22.37 -44.78 -1.09
C GLY A 450 -20.89 -44.99 -1.43
N LEU A 451 -20.00 -44.97 -0.44
CA LEU A 451 -18.55 -45.12 -0.55
C LEU A 451 -18.10 -46.54 -0.27
#